data_4b51e2eb197d788994ce6c7702dfaf7c
#
_entry.id   4b51e2eb197d788994ce6c7702dfaf7c
#
_cell.length_a   1.000
_cell.length_b   1.000
_cell.length_c   1.000
_cell.angle_alpha   90.00
_cell.angle_beta   90.00
_cell.angle_gamma   90.00
#
_symmetry.space_group_name_H-M   'P 1'
#
loop_
_entity.id
_entity.type
_entity.pdbx_description
1 polymer ?
#
loop_
_entity_poly.entity_id
_entity_poly.type
_entity_poly.pdbx_seq_one_letter_code
_entity_poly.pdbx_strand_id
1 'polypeptide(L)'
;MTKIEWTEKTWNPITGCTRHSEGCLHCYAFTMSKRLKAMGLEKYKNGFELTLHEKELELPKRWGKPHMVFVCSMSDLFHSDVPFEYIDKVMNVIRSTPQHTYQILTKRAEIMSKYFSTREVPDNVWLGVTVESQTLKWRIAHLQEIETKNVRFLSCEPLLENLGRLNLDGIDWVIVGGESGPEARQMKEDWVLEIKEQCEFQNVKFFTVYAETRGSVSYN
;
A
#
# COMPACT_ATOMS: atom_id res chain seq x y z
N MET A 1 -16.43 0.79 7.32
CA MET A 1 -15.27 0.02 7.80
C MET A 1 -14.59 -0.56 6.58
N THR A 2 -13.30 -0.44 6.45
CA THR A 2 -12.54 -1.06 5.34
C THR A 2 -12.48 -2.57 5.50
N LYS A 3 -12.25 -3.32 4.39
CA LYS A 3 -11.98 -4.77 4.44
C LYS A 3 -10.48 -5.08 4.49
N ILE A 4 -9.62 -4.07 4.52
CA ILE A 4 -8.17 -4.21 4.64
C ILE A 4 -7.87 -4.47 6.12
N GLU A 5 -7.34 -5.63 6.46
CA GLU A 5 -7.22 -6.11 7.83
C GLU A 5 -6.20 -5.33 8.67
N TRP A 6 -5.20 -4.74 8.03
CA TRP A 6 -4.11 -4.01 8.69
C TRP A 6 -4.34 -2.49 8.76
N THR A 7 -5.57 -2.00 8.51
CA THR A 7 -5.94 -0.57 8.62
C THR A 7 -7.39 -0.39 9.05
N GLU A 8 -7.70 0.76 9.63
CA GLU A 8 -9.06 1.08 10.11
C GLU A 8 -9.87 1.88 9.10
N LYS A 9 -9.21 2.77 8.36
CA LYS A 9 -9.83 3.65 7.36
C LYS A 9 -9.02 3.71 6.08
N THR A 10 -9.67 4.10 5.00
CA THR A 10 -9.02 4.46 3.75
C THR A 10 -9.29 5.92 3.43
N TRP A 11 -8.28 6.59 2.90
CA TRP A 11 -8.38 7.95 2.39
C TRP A 11 -7.87 7.99 0.95
N ASN A 12 -8.74 8.39 0.02
CA ASN A 12 -8.46 8.37 -1.40
C ASN A 12 -8.54 9.79 -1.99
N PRO A 13 -7.53 10.66 -1.77
CA PRO A 13 -7.43 11.96 -2.43
C PRO A 13 -7.16 11.82 -3.93
N ILE A 14 -6.74 10.62 -4.35
CA ILE A 14 -6.54 10.23 -5.75
C ILE A 14 -7.30 8.94 -6.01
N THR A 15 -7.87 8.79 -7.19
CA THR A 15 -8.41 7.52 -7.70
C THR A 15 -7.87 7.23 -9.09
N GLY A 16 -7.90 5.96 -9.48
CA GLY A 16 -7.35 5.53 -10.77
C GLY A 16 -5.84 5.35 -10.72
N CYS A 17 -5.35 4.50 -11.61
CA CYS A 17 -3.94 4.11 -11.66
C CYS A 17 -3.63 3.45 -13.00
N THR A 18 -2.34 3.30 -13.34
CA THR A 18 -1.86 2.50 -14.45
C THR A 18 -1.14 1.25 -13.95
N ARG A 19 -1.19 0.17 -14.71
CA ARG A 19 -0.45 -1.05 -14.39
C ARG A 19 1.05 -0.77 -14.34
N HIS A 20 1.73 -1.29 -13.33
CA HIS A 20 3.15 -1.09 -13.11
C HIS A 20 3.95 -2.40 -13.04
N SER A 21 3.33 -3.47 -12.57
CA SER A 21 3.94 -4.79 -12.42
C SER A 21 2.90 -5.90 -12.62
N GLU A 22 3.34 -7.15 -12.62
CA GLU A 22 2.43 -8.30 -12.73
C GLU A 22 1.42 -8.40 -11.59
N GLY A 23 1.75 -7.89 -10.39
CA GLY A 23 0.81 -7.78 -9.29
C GLY A 23 -0.37 -6.83 -9.54
N CYS A 24 -0.35 -6.07 -10.64
CA CYS A 24 -1.47 -5.24 -11.06
C CYS A 24 -2.45 -5.94 -12.02
N LEU A 25 -2.19 -7.20 -12.42
CA LEU A 25 -2.98 -7.90 -13.44
C LEU A 25 -4.45 -8.06 -13.00
N HIS A 26 -4.67 -8.51 -11.77
CA HIS A 26 -6.00 -8.71 -11.17
C HIS A 26 -6.31 -7.67 -10.08
N CYS A 27 -5.95 -6.41 -10.35
CA CYS A 27 -6.09 -5.31 -9.38
C CYS A 27 -7.55 -5.12 -8.95
N TYR A 28 -7.81 -5.28 -7.66
CA TYR A 28 -9.14 -5.09 -7.07
C TYR A 28 -9.69 -3.67 -7.29
N ALA A 29 -8.81 -2.66 -7.26
CA ALA A 29 -9.20 -1.26 -7.43
C ALA A 29 -9.72 -0.99 -8.84
N PHE A 30 -9.14 -1.64 -9.86
CA PHE A 30 -9.65 -1.58 -11.24
C PHE A 30 -11.07 -2.14 -11.36
N THR A 31 -11.31 -3.32 -10.79
CA THR A 31 -12.64 -3.94 -10.80
C THR A 31 -13.66 -3.13 -9.99
N MET A 32 -13.25 -2.65 -8.82
CA MET A 32 -14.08 -1.83 -7.93
C MET A 32 -14.44 -0.49 -8.59
N SER A 33 -13.50 0.18 -9.25
CA SER A 33 -13.75 1.47 -9.93
C SER A 33 -14.82 1.36 -11.02
N LYS A 34 -14.80 0.27 -11.79
CA LYS A 34 -15.85 -0.02 -12.80
C LYS A 34 -17.22 -0.15 -12.13
N ARG A 35 -17.29 -0.88 -11.02
CA ARG A 35 -18.55 -1.07 -10.27
C ARG A 35 -19.04 0.26 -9.70
N LEU A 36 -18.16 1.05 -9.09
CA LEU A 36 -18.52 2.35 -8.52
C LEU A 36 -18.95 3.36 -9.58
N LYS A 37 -18.34 3.33 -10.77
CA LYS A 37 -18.78 4.10 -11.94
C LYS A 37 -20.18 3.69 -12.38
N ALA A 38 -20.44 2.38 -12.50
CA ALA A 38 -21.76 1.86 -12.88
C ALA A 38 -22.86 2.22 -11.85
N MET A 39 -22.49 2.41 -10.58
CA MET A 39 -23.40 2.89 -9.52
C MET A 39 -23.62 4.42 -9.56
N GLY A 40 -23.01 5.13 -10.51
CA GLY A 40 -23.17 6.58 -10.67
C GLY A 40 -22.45 7.43 -9.65
N LEU A 41 -21.42 6.89 -8.93
CA LEU A 41 -20.66 7.68 -7.97
C LEU A 41 -19.78 8.71 -8.71
N GLU A 42 -20.00 10.00 -8.45
CA GLU A 42 -19.31 11.12 -9.10
C GLU A 42 -17.77 11.02 -9.00
N LYS A 43 -17.27 10.58 -7.85
CA LYS A 43 -15.83 10.37 -7.62
C LYS A 43 -15.20 9.39 -8.63
N TYR A 44 -15.99 8.48 -9.20
CA TYR A 44 -15.53 7.43 -10.12
C TYR A 44 -16.08 7.60 -11.55
N LYS A 45 -16.57 8.78 -11.91
CA LYS A 45 -17.13 9.04 -13.25
C LYS A 45 -16.12 8.74 -14.37
N ASN A 46 -14.84 8.96 -14.14
CA ASN A 46 -13.75 8.65 -15.06
C ASN A 46 -13.29 7.18 -14.98
N GLY A 47 -13.95 6.33 -14.19
CA GLY A 47 -13.58 4.92 -13.99
C GLY A 47 -12.25 4.78 -13.30
N PHE A 48 -11.26 4.17 -13.95
CA PHE A 48 -9.92 3.95 -13.40
C PHE A 48 -8.86 4.90 -13.99
N GLU A 49 -9.26 5.97 -14.68
CA GLU A 49 -8.37 7.04 -15.09
C GLU A 49 -7.91 7.82 -13.86
N LEU A 50 -6.62 8.18 -13.84
CA LEU A 50 -6.03 8.93 -12.74
C LEU A 50 -6.79 10.25 -12.55
N THR A 51 -7.31 10.45 -11.36
CA THR A 51 -8.13 11.62 -11.02
C THR A 51 -7.75 12.15 -9.64
N LEU A 52 -7.40 13.44 -9.57
CA LEU A 52 -7.07 14.14 -8.32
C LEU A 52 -8.36 14.75 -7.74
N HIS A 53 -8.58 14.60 -6.43
CA HIS A 53 -9.80 15.01 -5.73
C HIS A 53 -9.51 16.05 -4.65
N GLU A 54 -9.45 17.32 -5.01
CA GLU A 54 -9.15 18.43 -4.08
C GLU A 54 -10.12 18.45 -2.86
N LYS A 55 -11.39 18.13 -3.07
CA LYS A 55 -12.40 18.10 -1.99
C LYS A 55 -12.14 16.99 -0.96
N GLU A 56 -11.47 15.91 -1.36
CA GLU A 56 -11.13 14.81 -0.46
C GLU A 56 -9.97 15.12 0.48
N LEU A 57 -9.17 16.15 0.17
CA LEU A 57 -8.06 16.58 1.03
C LEU A 57 -8.52 16.96 2.43
N GLU A 58 -9.72 17.53 2.57
CA GLU A 58 -10.25 17.96 3.86
C GLU A 58 -10.88 16.83 4.72
N LEU A 59 -11.00 15.62 4.15
CA LEU A 59 -11.70 14.51 4.82
C LEU A 59 -11.05 14.08 6.14
N PRO A 60 -9.72 13.92 6.27
CA PRO A 60 -9.09 13.51 7.52
C PRO A 60 -9.31 14.50 8.67
N LYS A 61 -9.39 15.80 8.37
CA LYS A 61 -9.62 16.86 9.37
C LYS A 61 -11.00 16.74 10.07
N ARG A 62 -11.94 16.02 9.45
CA ARG A 62 -13.30 15.83 9.98
C ARG A 62 -13.41 14.62 10.90
N TRP A 63 -12.37 13.82 11.04
CA TRP A 63 -12.39 12.64 11.90
C TRP A 63 -12.04 13.00 13.34
N GLY A 64 -13.00 12.84 14.23
CA GLY A 64 -12.87 13.28 15.62
C GLY A 64 -12.08 12.33 16.53
N LYS A 65 -11.72 11.11 16.05
CA LYS A 65 -10.93 10.12 16.81
C LYS A 65 -9.65 9.77 16.04
N PRO A 66 -8.58 9.39 16.75
CA PRO A 66 -7.40 8.82 16.13
C PRO A 66 -7.74 7.61 15.26
N HIS A 67 -7.10 7.48 14.12
CA HIS A 67 -7.25 6.35 13.20
C HIS A 67 -5.94 5.97 12.54
N MET A 68 -5.81 4.69 12.24
CA MET A 68 -4.86 4.19 11.26
C MET A 68 -5.50 4.27 9.87
N VAL A 69 -4.85 4.98 8.94
CA VAL A 69 -5.43 5.39 7.66
C VAL A 69 -4.56 4.93 6.51
N PHE A 70 -5.08 4.07 5.65
CA PHE A 70 -4.42 3.70 4.41
C PHE A 70 -4.70 4.74 3.31
N VAL A 71 -3.65 5.35 2.80
CA VAL A 71 -3.72 6.40 1.77
C VAL A 71 -3.69 5.77 0.38
N CYS A 72 -4.62 6.17 -0.48
CA CYS A 72 -4.71 5.76 -1.87
C CYS A 72 -4.95 4.24 -2.08
N SER A 73 -5.92 3.65 -1.32
CA SER A 73 -6.34 2.27 -1.58
C SER A 73 -6.92 2.03 -2.99
N MET A 74 -7.30 3.09 -3.71
CA MET A 74 -7.88 3.06 -5.06
C MET A 74 -6.97 3.71 -6.11
N SER A 75 -5.68 3.93 -5.77
CA SER A 75 -4.66 4.56 -6.61
C SER A 75 -3.26 4.25 -6.07
N ASP A 76 -2.26 4.96 -6.57
CA ASP A 76 -0.91 5.03 -6.02
C ASP A 76 -0.53 6.51 -5.86
N LEU A 77 -0.18 6.93 -4.65
CA LEU A 77 0.14 8.34 -4.36
C LEU A 77 1.35 8.82 -5.17
N PHE A 78 2.28 7.92 -5.48
CA PHE A 78 3.49 8.21 -6.25
C PHE A 78 3.36 7.81 -7.72
N HIS A 79 2.13 7.81 -8.27
CA HIS A 79 1.94 7.61 -9.70
C HIS A 79 2.70 8.67 -10.50
N SER A 80 3.31 8.30 -11.64
CA SER A 80 4.14 9.18 -12.47
C SER A 80 3.45 10.50 -12.89
N ASP A 81 2.14 10.46 -13.03
CA ASP A 81 1.33 11.61 -13.48
C ASP A 81 0.74 12.41 -12.32
N VAL A 82 1.09 12.09 -11.08
CA VAL A 82 0.72 12.90 -9.90
C VAL A 82 1.81 13.95 -9.68
N PRO A 83 1.50 15.24 -9.81
CA PRO A 83 2.46 16.30 -9.54
C PRO A 83 2.93 16.29 -8.09
N PHE A 84 4.21 16.55 -7.84
CA PHE A 84 4.75 16.64 -6.48
C PHE A 84 4.04 17.70 -5.65
N GLU A 85 3.60 18.79 -6.27
CA GLU A 85 2.80 19.83 -5.63
C GLU A 85 1.45 19.31 -5.08
N TYR A 86 0.88 18.29 -5.73
CA TYR A 86 -0.32 17.64 -5.19
C TYR A 86 0.01 16.71 -4.03
N ILE A 87 1.12 15.97 -4.12
CA ILE A 87 1.63 15.17 -3.01
C ILE A 87 1.93 16.07 -1.81
N ASP A 88 2.51 17.26 -2.02
CA ASP A 88 2.75 18.26 -0.96
C ASP A 88 1.45 18.66 -0.26
N LYS A 89 0.34 18.84 -0.99
CA LYS A 89 -0.99 19.10 -0.39
C LYS A 89 -1.44 17.93 0.50
N VAL A 90 -1.27 16.68 0.04
CA VAL A 90 -1.59 15.49 0.83
C VAL A 90 -0.74 15.44 2.11
N MET A 91 0.57 15.66 2.01
CA MET A 91 1.48 15.66 3.17
C MET A 91 1.17 16.81 4.14
N ASN A 92 0.74 17.96 3.66
CA ASN A 92 0.31 19.07 4.51
C ASN A 92 -0.96 18.73 5.31
N VAL A 93 -1.91 18.01 4.72
CA VAL A 93 -3.07 17.49 5.47
C VAL A 93 -2.64 16.49 6.53
N ILE A 94 -1.72 15.57 6.20
CA ILE A 94 -1.16 14.59 7.15
C ILE A 94 -0.50 15.29 8.33
N ARG A 95 0.36 16.29 8.08
CA ARG A 95 1.00 17.09 9.15
C ARG A 95 -0.01 17.85 10.02
N SER A 96 -1.12 18.32 9.42
CA SER A 96 -2.17 19.06 10.13
C SER A 96 -3.11 18.18 10.96
N THR A 97 -2.98 16.85 10.85
CA THR A 97 -3.81 15.85 11.55
C THR A 97 -2.95 14.82 12.29
N PRO A 98 -2.09 15.26 13.23
CA PRO A 98 -1.10 14.40 13.90
C PRO A 98 -1.72 13.31 14.78
N GLN A 99 -3.01 13.39 15.09
CA GLN A 99 -3.73 12.35 15.83
C GLN A 99 -3.93 11.06 15.02
N HIS A 100 -3.80 11.09 13.69
CA HIS A 100 -3.92 9.92 12.82
C HIS A 100 -2.54 9.38 12.44
N THR A 101 -2.45 8.06 12.22
CA THR A 101 -1.29 7.41 11.59
C THR A 101 -1.64 7.10 10.14
N TYR A 102 -0.80 7.50 9.20
CA TYR A 102 -1.03 7.30 7.78
C TYR A 102 -0.09 6.26 7.20
N GLN A 103 -0.66 5.23 6.59
CA GLN A 103 0.06 4.18 5.90
C GLN A 103 0.07 4.49 4.40
N ILE A 104 1.24 4.71 3.84
CA ILE A 104 1.43 5.00 2.41
C ILE A 104 2.17 3.83 1.79
N LEU A 105 1.55 3.16 0.84
CA LEU A 105 2.08 2.01 0.11
C LEU A 105 2.17 2.35 -1.37
N THR A 106 3.31 2.04 -1.98
CA THR A 106 3.51 2.27 -3.40
C THR A 106 4.20 1.11 -4.10
N LYS A 107 3.95 0.97 -5.40
CA LYS A 107 4.74 0.14 -6.31
C LYS A 107 5.83 0.94 -7.04
N ARG A 108 5.86 2.26 -6.87
CA ARG A 108 6.78 3.22 -7.51
C ARG A 108 7.76 3.77 -6.49
N ALA A 109 8.58 2.85 -5.94
CA ALA A 109 9.53 3.15 -4.87
C ALA A 109 10.54 4.24 -5.25
N GLU A 110 10.95 4.26 -6.52
CA GLU A 110 11.88 5.24 -7.08
C GLU A 110 11.30 6.66 -7.07
N ILE A 111 9.99 6.81 -7.32
CA ILE A 111 9.34 8.13 -7.28
C ILE A 111 9.17 8.57 -5.84
N MET A 112 8.83 7.65 -4.93
CA MET A 112 8.73 7.93 -3.50
C MET A 112 10.08 8.36 -2.92
N SER A 113 11.17 7.62 -3.20
CA SER A 113 12.53 7.97 -2.78
C SER A 113 12.93 9.34 -3.34
N LYS A 114 12.72 9.59 -4.63
CA LYS A 114 12.95 10.90 -5.26
C LYS A 114 12.15 12.02 -4.60
N TYR A 115 10.89 11.80 -4.25
CA TYR A 115 10.06 12.79 -3.56
C TYR A 115 10.64 13.17 -2.20
N PHE A 116 11.01 12.16 -1.39
CA PHE A 116 11.56 12.38 -0.05
C PHE A 116 13.06 12.73 -0.03
N SER A 117 13.78 12.69 -1.14
CA SER A 117 15.17 13.16 -1.20
C SER A 117 15.32 14.66 -0.91
N THR A 118 14.23 15.44 -1.04
CA THR A 118 14.20 16.89 -0.81
C THR A 118 13.11 17.34 0.17
N ARG A 119 12.45 16.38 0.84
CA ARG A 119 11.31 16.62 1.73
C ARG A 119 11.36 15.70 2.93
N GLU A 120 11.02 16.22 4.09
CA GLU A 120 10.93 15.42 5.31
C GLU A 120 9.67 14.56 5.32
N VAL A 121 9.80 13.33 5.81
CA VAL A 121 8.67 12.44 6.08
C VAL A 121 7.93 12.95 7.32
N PRO A 122 6.60 13.20 7.27
CA PRO A 122 5.84 13.58 8.46
C PRO A 122 5.89 12.49 9.54
N ASP A 123 6.00 12.85 10.82
CA ASP A 123 6.18 11.92 11.95
C ASP A 123 5.08 10.85 12.08
N ASN A 124 3.90 11.14 11.55
CA ASN A 124 2.74 10.25 11.60
C ASN A 124 2.51 9.44 10.31
N VAL A 125 3.56 9.29 9.48
CA VAL A 125 3.53 8.50 8.23
C VAL A 125 4.32 7.21 8.39
N TRP A 126 3.73 6.10 7.99
CA TRP A 126 4.41 4.83 7.73
C TRP A 126 4.59 4.68 6.22
N LEU A 127 5.81 4.37 5.79
CA LEU A 127 6.15 4.20 4.38
C LEU A 127 6.30 2.72 4.03
N GLY A 128 5.70 2.32 2.92
CA GLY A 128 5.80 0.94 2.45
C GLY A 128 5.97 0.83 0.95
N VAL A 129 6.53 -0.29 0.54
CA VAL A 129 6.62 -0.70 -0.86
C VAL A 129 6.07 -2.09 -1.05
N THR A 130 5.46 -2.32 -2.23
CA THR A 130 5.00 -3.66 -2.60
C THR A 130 6.14 -4.43 -3.26
N VAL A 131 6.35 -5.70 -2.82
CA VAL A 131 7.32 -6.64 -3.39
C VAL A 131 6.62 -7.95 -3.69
N GLU A 132 6.15 -8.12 -4.91
CA GLU A 132 5.37 -9.28 -5.35
C GLU A 132 6.21 -10.37 -6.03
N SER A 133 7.44 -10.06 -6.46
CA SER A 133 8.36 -10.99 -7.13
C SER A 133 9.82 -10.65 -6.86
N GLN A 134 10.74 -11.59 -7.15
CA GLN A 134 12.19 -11.41 -6.96
C GLN A 134 12.74 -10.23 -7.76
N THR A 135 12.22 -10.03 -8.97
CA THR A 135 12.64 -8.94 -9.88
C THR A 135 12.31 -7.57 -9.33
N LEU A 136 11.45 -7.47 -8.33
CA LEU A 136 10.99 -6.21 -7.72
C LEU A 136 11.59 -5.93 -6.34
N LYS A 137 12.53 -6.77 -5.87
CA LYS A 137 13.21 -6.55 -4.57
C LYS A 137 14.03 -5.25 -4.51
N TRP A 138 14.41 -4.69 -5.65
CA TRP A 138 15.07 -3.39 -5.73
C TRP A 138 14.25 -2.26 -5.08
N ARG A 139 12.93 -2.40 -4.97
CA ARG A 139 12.07 -1.43 -4.29
C ARG A 139 12.41 -1.29 -2.80
N ILE A 140 12.92 -2.36 -2.17
CA ILE A 140 13.35 -2.33 -0.77
C ILE A 140 14.49 -1.33 -0.58
N ALA A 141 15.49 -1.34 -1.48
CA ALA A 141 16.61 -0.42 -1.40
C ALA A 141 16.15 1.05 -1.47
N HIS A 142 15.24 1.39 -2.39
CA HIS A 142 14.67 2.74 -2.46
C HIS A 142 13.89 3.15 -1.19
N LEU A 143 13.20 2.22 -0.54
CA LEU A 143 12.56 2.50 0.75
C LEU A 143 13.60 2.75 1.85
N GLN A 144 14.68 1.98 1.86
CA GLN A 144 15.79 2.10 2.82
C GLN A 144 16.59 3.40 2.67
N GLU A 145 16.66 3.96 1.44
CA GLU A 145 17.31 5.25 1.14
C GLU A 145 16.60 6.46 1.76
N ILE A 146 15.31 6.34 2.11
CA ILE A 146 14.54 7.44 2.66
C ILE A 146 14.92 7.64 4.13
N GLU A 147 15.48 8.81 4.47
CA GLU A 147 15.80 9.16 5.86
C GLU A 147 14.52 9.37 6.67
N THR A 148 14.25 8.47 7.61
CA THR A 148 13.12 8.59 8.54
C THR A 148 13.31 7.70 9.76
N LYS A 149 12.72 8.11 10.89
CA LYS A 149 12.58 7.28 12.10
C LYS A 149 11.25 6.52 12.13
N ASN A 150 10.40 6.75 11.16
CA ASN A 150 9.07 6.19 11.10
C ASN A 150 9.11 4.74 10.62
N VAL A 151 8.02 4.03 10.85
CA VAL A 151 7.85 2.64 10.42
C VAL A 151 8.00 2.53 8.90
N ARG A 152 8.88 1.61 8.48
CA ARG A 152 8.98 1.13 7.10
C ARG A 152 8.39 -0.27 7.00
N PHE A 153 7.58 -0.51 6.00
CA PHE A 153 6.96 -1.82 5.83
C PHE A 153 7.01 -2.33 4.39
N LEU A 154 7.02 -3.65 4.27
CA LEU A 154 6.87 -4.32 2.97
C LEU A 154 5.46 -4.93 2.89
N SER A 155 4.84 -4.82 1.72
CA SER A 155 3.63 -5.54 1.37
C SER A 155 3.95 -6.52 0.24
N CYS A 156 4.06 -7.80 0.58
CA CYS A 156 4.18 -8.89 -0.38
C CYS A 156 2.77 -9.32 -0.81
N GLU A 157 2.02 -8.39 -1.41
CA GLU A 157 0.62 -8.58 -1.82
C GLU A 157 0.37 -8.06 -3.24
N PRO A 158 0.04 -8.95 -4.18
CA PRO A 158 0.00 -10.40 -4.06
C PRO A 158 1.40 -11.01 -4.06
N LEU A 159 1.63 -12.04 -3.24
CA LEU A 159 2.85 -12.82 -3.31
C LEU A 159 2.73 -13.81 -4.49
N LEU A 160 3.54 -13.60 -5.54
CA LEU A 160 3.41 -14.32 -6.81
C LEU A 160 4.40 -15.46 -6.97
N GLU A 161 5.51 -15.41 -6.23
CA GLU A 161 6.57 -16.43 -6.25
C GLU A 161 7.36 -16.42 -4.93
N ASN A 162 8.25 -17.39 -4.77
CA ASN A 162 9.22 -17.37 -3.69
C ASN A 162 10.17 -16.17 -3.88
N LEU A 163 10.24 -15.30 -2.88
CA LEU A 163 11.10 -14.11 -2.96
C LEU A 163 12.57 -14.42 -2.65
N GLY A 164 12.88 -15.60 -2.10
CA GLY A 164 14.20 -15.93 -1.61
C GLY A 164 14.64 -14.96 -0.50
N ARG A 165 15.95 -14.76 -0.34
CA ARG A 165 16.48 -13.88 0.71
C ARG A 165 16.07 -12.43 0.52
N LEU A 166 15.52 -11.82 1.59
CA LEU A 166 15.15 -10.41 1.69
C LEU A 166 16.17 -9.65 2.55
N ASN A 167 16.53 -8.45 2.11
CA ASN A 167 17.23 -7.50 2.96
C ASN A 167 16.19 -6.72 3.77
N LEU A 168 16.04 -7.03 5.06
CA LEU A 168 15.09 -6.40 5.96
C LEU A 168 15.73 -5.37 6.90
N ASP A 169 16.95 -4.93 6.64
CA ASP A 169 17.61 -3.89 7.44
C ASP A 169 16.77 -2.61 7.44
N GLY A 170 16.43 -2.11 8.64
CA GLY A 170 15.59 -0.91 8.80
C GLY A 170 14.16 -1.07 8.31
N ILE A 171 13.68 -2.31 8.09
CA ILE A 171 12.27 -2.64 7.87
C ILE A 171 11.67 -3.09 9.20
N ASP A 172 10.52 -2.51 9.55
CA ASP A 172 9.85 -2.78 10.83
C ASP A 172 8.74 -3.81 10.72
N TRP A 173 8.14 -3.96 9.53
CA TRP A 173 6.96 -4.79 9.34
C TRP A 173 6.87 -5.35 7.92
N VAL A 174 6.50 -6.64 7.82
CA VAL A 174 6.22 -7.33 6.55
C VAL A 174 4.80 -7.88 6.58
N ILE A 175 4.03 -7.51 5.56
CA ILE A 175 2.67 -8.01 5.31
C ILE A 175 2.76 -8.96 4.12
N VAL A 176 2.17 -10.15 4.25
CA VAL A 176 2.13 -11.15 3.18
C VAL A 176 0.70 -11.54 2.89
N GLY A 177 0.33 -11.59 1.62
CA GLY A 177 -1.01 -12.00 1.22
C GLY A 177 -1.07 -12.49 -0.22
N GLY A 178 -2.08 -13.32 -0.48
CA GLY A 178 -2.38 -13.82 -1.81
C GLY A 178 -3.16 -12.81 -2.66
N GLU A 179 -3.28 -13.11 -3.93
CA GLU A 179 -4.14 -12.38 -4.85
C GLU A 179 -5.61 -12.64 -4.52
N SER A 180 -6.46 -11.63 -4.63
CA SER A 180 -7.88 -11.75 -4.37
C SER A 180 -8.69 -11.80 -5.68
N GLY A 181 -9.83 -12.52 -5.66
CA GLY A 181 -10.76 -12.58 -6.78
C GLY A 181 -10.83 -13.96 -7.42
N PRO A 182 -11.75 -14.15 -8.42
CA PRO A 182 -12.02 -15.47 -9.01
C PRO A 182 -10.88 -16.02 -9.85
N GLU A 183 -10.00 -15.17 -10.36
CA GLU A 183 -8.82 -15.54 -11.18
C GLU A 183 -7.52 -15.40 -10.39
N ALA A 184 -7.58 -15.42 -9.04
CA ALA A 184 -6.42 -15.27 -8.17
C ALA A 184 -5.39 -16.38 -8.44
N ARG A 185 -4.14 -15.95 -8.63
CA ARG A 185 -2.99 -16.86 -8.70
C ARG A 185 -2.71 -17.44 -7.33
N GLN A 186 -2.41 -18.73 -7.28
CA GLN A 186 -2.21 -19.42 -6.02
C GLN A 186 -0.90 -18.99 -5.36
N MET A 187 -0.98 -18.53 -4.12
CA MET A 187 0.15 -18.35 -3.23
C MET A 187 0.49 -19.70 -2.58
N LYS A 188 1.78 -20.05 -2.50
CA LYS A 188 2.23 -21.27 -1.82
C LYS A 188 2.59 -20.99 -0.38
N GLU A 189 2.21 -21.90 0.51
CA GLU A 189 2.48 -21.79 1.95
C GLU A 189 3.98 -21.72 2.26
N ASP A 190 4.80 -22.53 1.57
CA ASP A 190 6.26 -22.52 1.75
C ASP A 190 6.88 -21.14 1.54
N TRP A 191 6.35 -20.36 0.62
CA TRP A 191 6.83 -18.99 0.36
C TRP A 191 6.54 -18.05 1.54
N VAL A 192 5.37 -18.23 2.17
CA VAL A 192 4.95 -17.45 3.33
C VAL A 192 5.79 -17.80 4.55
N LEU A 193 6.02 -19.11 4.77
CA LEU A 193 6.84 -19.62 5.89
C LEU A 193 8.29 -19.13 5.78
N GLU A 194 8.88 -19.17 4.58
CA GLU A 194 10.23 -18.65 4.35
C GLU A 194 10.36 -17.15 4.67
N ILE A 195 9.39 -16.34 4.30
CA ILE A 195 9.39 -14.91 4.65
C ILE A 195 9.22 -14.73 6.16
N LYS A 196 8.34 -15.51 6.79
CA LYS A 196 8.12 -15.47 8.24
C LYS A 196 9.41 -15.79 9.00
N GLU A 197 10.11 -16.87 8.64
CA GLU A 197 11.39 -17.26 9.26
C GLU A 197 12.45 -16.14 9.12
N GLN A 198 12.53 -15.48 7.96
CA GLN A 198 13.42 -14.36 7.75
C GLN A 198 13.07 -13.16 8.63
N CYS A 199 11.77 -12.89 8.82
CA CYS A 199 11.31 -11.84 9.73
C CYS A 199 11.65 -12.14 11.17
N GLU A 200 11.43 -13.38 11.62
CA GLU A 200 11.78 -13.85 12.97
C GLU A 200 13.30 -13.73 13.23
N PHE A 201 14.11 -14.18 12.27
CA PHE A 201 15.58 -14.10 12.37
C PHE A 201 16.09 -12.66 12.46
N GLN A 202 15.47 -11.72 11.74
CA GLN A 202 15.87 -10.31 11.67
C GLN A 202 15.08 -9.42 12.66
N ASN A 203 14.25 -10.02 13.53
CA ASN A 203 13.40 -9.31 14.51
C ASN A 203 12.47 -8.27 13.87
N VAL A 204 11.86 -8.61 12.73
CA VAL A 204 10.89 -7.80 12.00
C VAL A 204 9.48 -8.34 12.25
N LYS A 205 8.50 -7.46 12.44
CA LYS A 205 7.11 -7.87 12.63
C LYS A 205 6.57 -8.51 11.35
N PHE A 206 5.83 -9.60 11.51
CA PHE A 206 5.21 -10.32 10.41
C PHE A 206 3.70 -10.36 10.56
N PHE A 207 2.99 -10.18 9.43
CA PHE A 207 1.54 -10.28 9.36
C PHE A 207 1.12 -10.97 8.07
N THR A 208 0.17 -11.89 8.14
CA THR A 208 -0.36 -12.55 6.95
C THR A 208 -1.84 -12.25 6.76
N VAL A 209 -2.21 -11.85 5.54
CA VAL A 209 -3.58 -11.69 5.10
C VAL A 209 -3.98 -12.98 4.38
N TYR A 210 -4.87 -13.74 4.98
CA TYR A 210 -5.44 -14.90 4.31
C TYR A 210 -6.53 -14.43 3.35
N ALA A 211 -6.27 -14.50 2.04
CA ALA A 211 -7.38 -14.47 1.09
C ALA A 211 -8.28 -15.65 1.41
N GLU A 212 -9.57 -15.42 1.72
CA GLU A 212 -10.57 -16.48 1.83
C GLU A 212 -10.68 -17.23 0.50
N THR A 213 -9.76 -18.16 0.24
CA THR A 213 -10.01 -19.24 -0.69
C THR A 213 -11.01 -20.16 0.02
N ARG A 214 -12.14 -20.41 -0.61
CA ARG A 214 -13.10 -21.44 -0.16
C ARG A 214 -12.38 -22.79 -0.05
N GLY A 215 -11.83 -23.07 1.11
CA GLY A 215 -11.07 -24.25 1.43
C GLY A 215 -10.28 -23.97 2.70
N SER A 216 -10.92 -24.18 3.84
CA SER A 216 -10.40 -23.97 5.19
C SER A 216 -9.04 -24.61 5.41
N VAL A 217 -8.06 -23.83 5.80
CA VAL A 217 -6.99 -24.28 6.68
C VAL A 217 -6.95 -23.31 7.85
N SER A 218 -7.55 -23.70 8.96
CA SER A 218 -7.44 -23.03 10.25
C SER A 218 -6.11 -23.45 10.88
N TYR A 219 -5.24 -22.49 11.18
CA TYR A 219 -4.12 -22.68 12.10
C TYR A 219 -4.39 -21.86 13.36
N ASN A 220 -4.45 -22.59 14.49
CA ASN A 220 -4.40 -22.06 15.85
C ASN A 220 -3.02 -21.49 16.17
#